data_2cccc760b6fdea564c104a1ded8a03a9
#
_entry.id   2cccc760b6fdea564c104a1ded8a03a9
#
_cell.length_a   1.000
_cell.length_b   1.000
_cell.length_c   1.000
_cell.angle_alpha   90.00
_cell.angle_beta   90.00
_cell.angle_gamma   90.00
#
_symmetry.space_group_name_H-M   'P 1'
#
loop_
_entity.id
_entity.type
_entity.pdbx_description
1 polymer ?
#
loop_
_entity_poly.entity_id
_entity_poly.type
_entity_poly.pdbx_seq_one_letter_code
_entity_poly.pdbx_strand_id
1 'polypeptide(L)'
;MASNYSWPVLGISGGDPSFRHDDGTADPGVTAALEAFAAGQGSERAALTALACGRLLVPVVAVPADQLRAEKASEMAMPTLIGLDGRRAIPAFTCLDAMHRWQQGARPVPAAARQVWQAAVDGPCAVVIDVAGPVRLAVEGPRLAALARGDAVPAPWADPDVREVVSDVLTGELTVAAFELRPGGAERDLVIALTIAPDSAGRDVAGLATEVGSAVMTRLGSRLRRGVAIWLGSGT
;
A
#
# COMPACT_ATOMS: atom_id res chain seq x y z
N MET A 1 -21.60 15.11 -1.03
CA MET A 1 -20.32 15.00 -0.32
C MET A 1 -19.34 15.91 -1.04
N ALA A 2 -18.94 17.03 -0.42
CA ALA A 2 -18.02 17.98 -1.04
C ALA A 2 -16.59 17.40 -0.97
N SER A 3 -16.04 17.02 -2.13
CA SER A 3 -14.63 16.68 -2.26
C SER A 3 -13.81 17.95 -2.14
N ASN A 4 -13.11 18.13 -1.02
CA ASN A 4 -12.08 19.16 -0.89
C ASN A 4 -10.85 18.73 -1.70
N TYR A 5 -10.74 19.24 -2.93
CA TYR A 5 -9.55 19.06 -3.75
C TYR A 5 -8.53 20.12 -3.40
N SER A 6 -7.46 19.75 -2.72
CA SER A 6 -6.26 20.57 -2.54
C SER A 6 -5.18 20.06 -3.50
N TRP A 7 -4.64 20.94 -4.33
CA TRP A 7 -3.74 20.60 -5.42
C TRP A 7 -2.29 20.96 -5.08
N PRO A 8 -1.38 20.00 -4.85
CA PRO A 8 0.00 20.21 -5.23
C PRO A 8 0.12 19.90 -6.73
N VAL A 9 0.71 20.78 -7.49
CA VAL A 9 1.16 20.50 -8.85
C VAL A 9 2.26 19.44 -8.72
N LEU A 10 1.86 18.18 -8.78
CA LEU A 10 2.79 17.08 -8.94
C LEU A 10 3.46 17.29 -10.29
N GLY A 11 4.79 17.34 -10.33
CA GLY A 11 5.59 17.62 -11.53
C GLY A 11 5.51 16.58 -12.67
N ILE A 12 4.38 15.88 -12.78
CA ILE A 12 4.05 15.01 -13.91
C ILE A 12 3.42 15.90 -14.99
N SER A 13 4.25 16.75 -15.58
CA SER A 13 3.83 17.63 -16.69
C SER A 13 4.02 16.91 -18.00
N GLY A 14 2.90 16.47 -18.61
CA GLY A 14 2.89 15.78 -19.89
C GLY A 14 3.24 14.29 -19.76
N GLY A 15 2.51 13.42 -20.46
CA GLY A 15 2.81 11.99 -20.45
C GLY A 15 4.26 11.70 -20.85
N ASP A 16 4.85 10.68 -20.24
CA ASP A 16 6.20 10.22 -20.58
C ASP A 16 6.24 9.82 -22.07
N PRO A 17 7.13 10.40 -22.89
CA PRO A 17 7.25 10.07 -24.32
C PRO A 17 7.44 8.58 -24.62
N SER A 18 7.97 7.81 -23.66
CA SER A 18 8.13 6.36 -23.76
C SER A 18 6.80 5.62 -23.90
N PHE A 19 5.70 6.22 -23.44
CA PHE A 19 4.35 5.64 -23.45
C PHE A 19 3.40 6.28 -24.47
N ARG A 20 3.95 6.98 -25.51
CA ARG A 20 3.10 7.66 -26.51
C ARG A 20 2.19 6.72 -27.32
N HIS A 21 2.49 5.43 -27.34
CA HIS A 21 1.70 4.38 -28.01
C HIS A 21 1.01 3.44 -26.99
N ASP A 22 0.91 3.86 -25.74
CA ASP A 22 0.21 3.10 -24.71
C ASP A 22 -1.28 3.04 -25.02
N ASP A 23 -1.82 1.83 -25.15
CA ASP A 23 -3.24 1.58 -25.42
C ASP A 23 -4.08 1.53 -24.13
N GLY A 24 -3.45 1.70 -22.99
CA GLY A 24 -4.10 1.67 -21.67
C GLY A 24 -4.51 0.29 -21.18
N THR A 25 -4.05 -0.79 -21.82
CA THR A 25 -4.28 -2.15 -21.34
C THR A 25 -3.42 -2.46 -20.10
N ALA A 26 -3.89 -3.37 -19.25
CA ALA A 26 -3.11 -3.82 -18.10
C ALA A 26 -1.93 -4.69 -18.56
N ASP A 27 -0.78 -4.52 -17.87
CA ASP A 27 0.32 -5.47 -18.01
C ASP A 27 -0.09 -6.84 -17.44
N PRO A 28 0.03 -7.94 -18.22
CA PRO A 28 -0.38 -9.27 -17.76
C PRO A 28 0.35 -9.75 -16.51
N GLY A 29 1.64 -9.40 -16.37
CA GLY A 29 2.44 -9.77 -15.19
C GLY A 29 1.99 -9.03 -13.94
N VAL A 30 1.67 -7.72 -14.07
CA VAL A 30 1.09 -6.92 -12.99
C VAL A 30 -0.27 -7.46 -12.59
N THR A 31 -1.13 -7.77 -13.57
CA THR A 31 -2.46 -8.33 -13.32
C THR A 31 -2.38 -9.64 -12.55
N ALA A 32 -1.57 -10.58 -13.03
CA ALA A 32 -1.39 -11.87 -12.38
C ALA A 32 -0.85 -11.74 -10.94
N ALA A 33 0.10 -10.83 -10.70
CA ALA A 33 0.66 -10.60 -9.37
C ALA A 33 -0.38 -10.00 -8.39
N LEU A 34 -1.20 -9.06 -8.86
CA LEU A 34 -2.28 -8.46 -8.07
C LEU A 34 -3.38 -9.48 -7.76
N GLU A 35 -3.79 -10.28 -8.73
CA GLU A 35 -4.80 -11.35 -8.55
C GLU A 35 -4.30 -12.42 -7.57
N ALA A 36 -3.06 -12.88 -7.71
CA ALA A 36 -2.45 -13.84 -6.79
C ALA A 36 -2.40 -13.28 -5.36
N PHE A 37 -2.05 -11.98 -5.20
CA PHE A 37 -2.08 -11.32 -3.91
C PHE A 37 -3.52 -11.25 -3.33
N ALA A 38 -4.50 -10.86 -4.12
CA ALA A 38 -5.90 -10.78 -3.68
C ALA A 38 -6.46 -12.14 -3.23
N ALA A 39 -6.08 -13.21 -3.94
CA ALA A 39 -6.45 -14.58 -3.62
C ALA A 39 -5.68 -15.19 -2.42
N GLY A 40 -4.72 -14.48 -1.83
CA GLY A 40 -3.85 -15.00 -0.77
C GLY A 40 -2.85 -16.04 -1.26
N GLN A 41 -2.62 -16.14 -2.57
CA GLN A 41 -1.66 -17.06 -3.21
C GLN A 41 -0.31 -16.38 -3.45
N GLY A 42 -0.28 -15.05 -3.44
CA GLY A 42 0.90 -14.22 -3.59
C GLY A 42 1.08 -13.26 -2.40
N SER A 43 2.29 -12.71 -2.25
CA SER A 43 2.59 -11.70 -1.24
C SER A 43 2.36 -10.28 -1.78
N GLU A 44 2.08 -9.33 -0.89
CA GLU A 44 2.06 -7.90 -1.22
C GLU A 44 3.37 -7.46 -1.89
N ARG A 45 4.50 -7.95 -1.38
CA ARG A 45 5.83 -7.66 -1.92
C ARG A 45 5.96 -8.08 -3.39
N ALA A 46 5.43 -9.24 -3.78
CA ALA A 46 5.44 -9.68 -5.17
C ALA A 46 4.61 -8.75 -6.07
N ALA A 47 3.41 -8.35 -5.62
CA ALA A 47 2.55 -7.40 -6.33
C ALA A 47 3.23 -6.03 -6.48
N LEU A 48 3.84 -5.51 -5.42
CA LEU A 48 4.59 -4.24 -5.46
C LEU A 48 5.83 -4.31 -6.35
N THR A 49 6.52 -5.45 -6.37
CA THR A 49 7.68 -5.66 -7.26
C THR A 49 7.25 -5.66 -8.74
N ALA A 50 6.11 -6.24 -9.06
CA ALA A 50 5.56 -6.19 -10.41
C ALA A 50 5.17 -4.76 -10.83
N LEU A 51 4.67 -3.95 -9.90
CA LEU A 51 4.31 -2.55 -10.14
C LEU A 51 5.53 -1.61 -10.19
N ALA A 52 6.69 -2.01 -9.65
CA ALA A 52 7.81 -1.11 -9.34
C ALA A 52 8.34 -0.34 -10.55
N CYS A 53 8.50 -1.00 -11.70
CA CYS A 53 9.15 -0.46 -12.90
C CYS A 53 8.21 -0.33 -14.10
N GLY A 54 6.92 -0.59 -13.93
CA GLY A 54 5.91 -0.54 -14.99
C GLY A 54 5.43 0.87 -15.31
N ARG A 55 4.36 0.93 -16.08
CA ARG A 55 3.58 2.13 -16.35
C ARG A 55 2.36 2.16 -15.44
N LEU A 56 2.05 3.33 -14.91
CA LEU A 56 0.78 3.62 -14.24
C LEU A 56 0.04 4.72 -15.00
N LEU A 57 -1.28 4.65 -15.00
CA LEU A 57 -2.14 5.72 -15.51
C LEU A 57 -2.52 6.62 -14.34
N VAL A 58 -2.15 7.90 -14.44
CA VAL A 58 -2.55 8.92 -13.48
C VAL A 58 -3.74 9.67 -14.08
N PRO A 59 -4.87 9.80 -13.36
CA PRO A 59 -6.03 10.47 -13.91
C PRO A 59 -5.86 11.98 -13.91
N VAL A 60 -6.37 12.62 -14.96
CA VAL A 60 -6.56 14.07 -15.02
C VAL A 60 -8.05 14.33 -15.19
N VAL A 61 -8.60 15.21 -14.39
CA VAL A 61 -10.03 15.56 -14.39
C VAL A 61 -10.23 17.03 -14.71
N ALA A 62 -11.33 17.36 -15.37
CA ALA A 62 -11.72 18.76 -15.58
C ALA A 62 -12.07 19.40 -14.22
N VAL A 63 -11.54 20.57 -13.97
CA VAL A 63 -11.89 21.35 -12.77
C VAL A 63 -13.06 22.27 -13.12
N PRO A 64 -14.16 22.27 -12.34
CA PRO A 64 -15.27 23.20 -12.53
C PRO A 64 -14.78 24.64 -12.47
N ALA A 65 -15.30 25.50 -13.36
CA ALA A 65 -14.86 26.88 -13.52
C ALA A 65 -15.00 27.74 -12.23
N ASP A 66 -15.93 27.38 -11.35
CA ASP A 66 -16.17 28.03 -10.06
C ASP A 66 -15.09 27.73 -9.00
N GLN A 67 -14.25 26.71 -9.25
CA GLN A 67 -13.15 26.32 -8.36
C GLN A 67 -11.78 26.83 -8.83
N LEU A 68 -11.71 27.47 -10.00
CA LEU A 68 -10.51 28.06 -10.56
C LEU A 68 -10.23 29.40 -9.83
N ARG A 69 -9.24 29.42 -8.94
CA ARG A 69 -8.69 30.71 -8.47
C ARG A 69 -7.93 31.37 -9.64
N ALA A 70 -8.14 32.68 -9.79
CA ALA A 70 -7.83 33.50 -10.98
C ALA A 70 -6.36 33.52 -11.46
N GLU A 71 -5.43 32.79 -10.86
CA GLU A 71 -4.00 32.93 -11.18
C GLU A 71 -3.34 31.77 -11.93
N LYS A 72 -4.03 30.67 -12.16
CA LYS A 72 -3.52 29.58 -13.03
C LYS A 72 -4.69 28.84 -13.69
N ALA A 73 -5.00 29.27 -14.91
CA ALA A 73 -5.98 28.64 -15.79
C ALA A 73 -5.44 27.29 -16.32
N SER A 74 -5.51 26.24 -15.51
CA SER A 74 -5.46 24.88 -16.01
C SER A 74 -6.84 24.26 -15.79
N GLU A 75 -7.58 24.08 -16.87
CA GLU A 75 -8.89 23.44 -16.86
C GLU A 75 -8.83 21.96 -16.46
N MET A 76 -7.64 21.43 -16.19
CA MET A 76 -7.38 20.03 -15.89
C MET A 76 -6.42 19.89 -14.72
N ALA A 77 -6.77 19.03 -13.78
CA ALA A 77 -5.98 18.80 -12.60
C ALA A 77 -5.91 17.29 -12.21
N MET A 78 -4.82 16.91 -11.56
CA MET A 78 -4.66 15.57 -11.00
C MET A 78 -5.37 15.50 -9.64
N PRO A 79 -6.36 14.62 -9.46
CA PRO A 79 -7.09 14.51 -8.20
C PRO A 79 -6.22 13.90 -7.10
N THR A 80 -6.40 14.40 -5.88
CA THR A 80 -5.89 13.77 -4.67
C THR A 80 -7.08 13.16 -3.92
N LEU A 81 -6.99 11.90 -3.55
CA LEU A 81 -7.94 11.25 -2.68
C LEU A 81 -7.68 11.69 -1.23
N ILE A 82 -8.74 11.84 -0.46
CA ILE A 82 -8.66 12.10 0.98
C ILE A 82 -9.37 10.93 1.67
N GLY A 83 -8.62 10.19 2.47
CA GLY A 83 -9.15 9.10 3.29
C GLY A 83 -10.09 9.63 4.39
N LEU A 84 -10.87 8.74 4.97
CA LEU A 84 -11.74 9.09 6.11
C LEU A 84 -10.93 9.56 7.33
N ASP A 85 -9.68 9.16 7.41
CA ASP A 85 -8.68 9.55 8.42
C ASP A 85 -7.94 10.86 8.07
N GLY A 86 -8.31 11.52 6.97
CA GLY A 86 -7.69 12.76 6.49
C GLY A 86 -6.38 12.56 5.72
N ARG A 87 -5.86 11.34 5.60
CA ARG A 87 -4.64 11.06 4.83
C ARG A 87 -4.87 11.28 3.34
N ARG A 88 -3.86 11.79 2.68
CA ARG A 88 -3.89 12.10 1.24
C ARG A 88 -3.29 10.96 0.44
N ALA A 89 -3.85 10.71 -0.75
CA ALA A 89 -3.32 9.71 -1.65
C ALA A 89 -3.45 10.13 -3.12
N ILE A 90 -2.48 9.72 -3.93
CA ILE A 90 -2.52 9.82 -5.39
C ILE A 90 -3.24 8.58 -5.92
N PRO A 91 -4.36 8.72 -6.65
CA PRO A 91 -4.93 7.59 -7.38
C PRO A 91 -4.06 7.28 -8.59
N ALA A 92 -3.73 6.00 -8.76
CA ALA A 92 -3.03 5.50 -9.93
C ALA A 92 -3.69 4.19 -10.39
N PHE A 93 -3.63 3.92 -11.69
CA PHE A 93 -4.38 2.81 -12.26
C PHE A 93 -3.49 1.95 -13.16
N THR A 94 -3.73 0.65 -13.14
CA THR A 94 -3.01 -0.30 -13.98
C THR A 94 -3.53 -0.31 -15.41
N CYS A 95 -4.81 0.05 -15.61
CA CYS A 95 -5.44 0.09 -16.93
C CYS A 95 -6.58 1.12 -17.02
N LEU A 96 -7.02 1.40 -18.25
CA LEU A 96 -8.15 2.30 -18.53
C LEU A 96 -9.45 1.83 -17.88
N ASP A 97 -9.73 0.54 -17.91
CA ASP A 97 -10.97 -0.01 -17.32
C ASP A 97 -11.05 0.26 -15.83
N ALA A 98 -9.93 0.06 -15.09
CA ALA A 98 -9.86 0.35 -13.66
C ALA A 98 -10.09 1.84 -13.39
N MET A 99 -9.49 2.72 -14.21
CA MET A 99 -9.66 4.16 -14.09
C MET A 99 -11.09 4.62 -14.43
N HIS A 100 -11.71 4.11 -15.49
CA HIS A 100 -13.07 4.47 -15.90
C HIS A 100 -14.12 3.95 -14.93
N ARG A 101 -13.90 2.82 -14.23
CA ARG A 101 -14.75 2.39 -13.11
C ARG A 101 -14.75 3.38 -11.97
N TRP A 102 -13.63 4.04 -11.73
CA TRP A 102 -13.53 5.09 -10.73
C TRP A 102 -14.18 6.39 -11.21
N GLN A 103 -13.84 6.85 -12.43
CA GLN A 103 -14.40 8.07 -13.01
C GLN A 103 -14.33 8.04 -14.54
N GLN A 104 -15.49 7.90 -15.19
CA GLN A 104 -15.60 7.78 -16.64
C GLN A 104 -15.04 8.97 -17.42
N GLY A 105 -15.12 10.20 -16.86
CA GLY A 105 -14.62 11.41 -17.49
C GLY A 105 -13.14 11.70 -17.24
N ALA A 106 -12.43 10.86 -16.50
CA ALA A 106 -11.02 11.04 -16.25
C ALA A 106 -10.21 10.73 -17.52
N ARG A 107 -9.20 11.57 -17.80
CA ARG A 107 -8.25 11.34 -18.89
C ARG A 107 -6.99 10.67 -18.35
N PRO A 108 -6.50 9.61 -19.00
CA PRO A 108 -5.28 8.94 -18.57
C PRO A 108 -4.03 9.75 -18.96
N VAL A 109 -3.11 9.89 -18.04
CA VAL A 109 -1.74 10.32 -18.30
C VAL A 109 -0.83 9.14 -17.95
N PRO A 110 -0.27 8.45 -18.94
CA PRO A 110 0.67 7.37 -18.69
C PRO A 110 1.98 7.95 -18.15
N ALA A 111 2.44 7.39 -17.03
CA ALA A 111 3.67 7.79 -16.36
C ALA A 111 4.47 6.56 -15.94
N ALA A 112 5.79 6.67 -15.90
CA ALA A 112 6.61 5.65 -15.29
C ALA A 112 6.22 5.52 -13.81
N ALA A 113 6.01 4.29 -13.34
CA ALA A 113 5.58 4.04 -11.96
C ALA A 113 6.51 4.72 -10.95
N ARG A 114 7.83 4.72 -11.21
CA ARG A 114 8.81 5.39 -10.36
C ARG A 114 8.55 6.89 -10.18
N GLN A 115 8.09 7.58 -11.22
CA GLN A 115 7.73 9.01 -11.12
C GLN A 115 6.52 9.22 -10.20
N VAL A 116 5.56 8.29 -10.25
CA VAL A 116 4.37 8.33 -9.38
C VAL A 116 4.76 8.10 -7.93
N TRP A 117 5.63 7.10 -7.67
CA TRP A 117 6.16 6.83 -6.33
C TRP A 117 6.93 8.02 -5.77
N GLN A 118 7.81 8.62 -6.57
CA GLN A 118 8.59 9.79 -6.16
C GLN A 118 7.69 10.99 -5.86
N ALA A 119 6.74 11.28 -6.72
CA ALA A 119 5.79 12.37 -6.52
C ALA A 119 4.96 12.20 -5.22
N ALA A 120 4.63 10.97 -4.85
CA ALA A 120 3.92 10.69 -3.61
C ALA A 120 4.81 10.91 -2.37
N VAL A 121 6.09 10.54 -2.45
CA VAL A 121 7.07 10.82 -1.37
C VAL A 121 7.28 12.32 -1.20
N ASP A 122 7.46 13.06 -2.30
CA ASP A 122 7.67 14.52 -2.27
C ASP A 122 6.44 15.28 -1.78
N GLY A 123 5.23 14.75 -2.06
CA GLY A 123 3.95 15.34 -1.66
C GLY A 123 3.37 14.84 -0.33
N PRO A 124 4.15 14.21 0.58
CA PRO A 124 3.79 13.30 1.68
C PRO A 124 2.37 12.70 1.54
N CYS A 125 2.21 11.86 0.54
CA CYS A 125 0.97 11.18 0.21
C CYS A 125 1.19 9.67 0.12
N ALA A 126 0.12 8.88 0.25
CA ALA A 126 0.10 7.50 -0.20
C ALA A 126 -0.15 7.42 -1.72
N VAL A 127 0.04 6.25 -2.32
CA VAL A 127 -0.50 5.93 -3.64
C VAL A 127 -1.55 4.84 -3.48
N VAL A 128 -2.71 5.04 -4.11
CA VAL A 128 -3.75 4.01 -4.15
C VAL A 128 -3.88 3.50 -5.57
N ILE A 129 -3.54 2.23 -5.75
CA ILE A 129 -3.66 1.52 -7.02
C ILE A 129 -5.08 0.98 -7.16
N ASP A 130 -5.68 1.21 -8.33
CA ASP A 130 -6.98 0.67 -8.76
C ASP A 130 -8.08 0.82 -7.70
N VAL A 131 -8.28 2.04 -7.20
CA VAL A 131 -9.19 2.35 -6.08
C VAL A 131 -10.63 1.81 -6.26
N ALA A 132 -11.11 1.70 -7.49
CA ALA A 132 -12.40 1.11 -7.85
C ALA A 132 -12.25 -0.25 -8.58
N GLY A 133 -11.05 -0.80 -8.60
CA GLY A 133 -10.76 -2.10 -9.20
C GLY A 133 -11.08 -3.27 -8.26
N PRO A 134 -10.99 -4.50 -8.78
CA PRO A 134 -11.19 -5.71 -7.99
C PRO A 134 -10.10 -5.89 -6.92
N VAL A 135 -8.89 -5.40 -7.19
CA VAL A 135 -7.75 -5.45 -6.27
C VAL A 135 -7.28 -4.03 -5.98
N ARG A 136 -7.63 -3.51 -4.81
CA ARG A 136 -7.13 -2.24 -4.30
C ARG A 136 -5.85 -2.44 -3.52
N LEU A 137 -4.85 -1.59 -3.76
CA LEU A 137 -3.59 -1.62 -3.01
C LEU A 137 -3.20 -0.20 -2.60
N ALA A 138 -3.07 0.05 -1.29
CA ALA A 138 -2.53 1.30 -0.77
C ALA A 138 -1.05 1.14 -0.45
N VAL A 139 -0.22 2.04 -0.96
CA VAL A 139 1.23 2.03 -0.82
C VAL A 139 1.67 3.29 -0.12
N GLU A 140 2.31 3.13 1.03
CA GLU A 140 2.77 4.22 1.88
C GLU A 140 4.01 3.79 2.69
N GLY A 141 4.59 4.73 3.44
CA GLY A 141 5.69 4.45 4.37
C GLY A 141 6.94 3.87 3.70
N PRO A 142 7.65 2.96 4.39
CA PRO A 142 8.90 2.37 3.90
C PRO A 142 8.79 1.67 2.54
N ARG A 143 7.63 1.08 2.23
CA ARG A 143 7.37 0.43 0.93
C ARG A 143 7.35 1.44 -0.20
N LEU A 144 6.63 2.55 -0.01
CA LEU A 144 6.59 3.65 -0.98
C LEU A 144 7.97 4.26 -1.18
N ALA A 145 8.69 4.52 -0.08
CA ALA A 145 10.05 5.06 -0.13
C ALA A 145 11.03 4.13 -0.87
N ALA A 146 10.91 2.81 -0.69
CA ALA A 146 11.71 1.83 -1.44
C ALA A 146 11.40 1.88 -2.94
N LEU A 147 10.12 1.88 -3.33
CA LEU A 147 9.70 1.97 -4.72
C LEU A 147 10.18 3.27 -5.40
N ALA A 148 10.11 4.40 -4.71
CA ALA A 148 10.58 5.69 -5.22
C ALA A 148 12.09 5.69 -5.50
N ARG A 149 12.90 5.09 -4.62
CA ARG A 149 14.34 4.95 -4.82
C ARG A 149 14.72 3.88 -5.85
N GLY A 150 13.79 2.97 -6.19
CA GLY A 150 14.07 1.78 -6.99
C GLY A 150 14.74 0.67 -6.20
N ASP A 151 14.58 0.68 -4.88
CA ASP A 151 15.06 -0.35 -3.97
C ASP A 151 14.09 -1.53 -3.92
N ALA A 152 14.57 -2.66 -3.41
CA ALA A 152 13.71 -3.79 -3.11
C ALA A 152 12.69 -3.42 -2.00
N VAL A 153 11.42 -3.73 -2.24
CA VAL A 153 10.36 -3.55 -1.23
C VAL A 153 10.69 -4.41 0.00
N PRO A 154 10.65 -3.86 1.22
CA PRO A 154 10.95 -4.63 2.42
C PRO A 154 9.97 -5.80 2.57
N ALA A 155 10.51 -6.94 2.97
CA ALA A 155 9.67 -8.08 3.33
C ALA A 155 8.98 -7.80 4.68
N PRO A 156 7.81 -8.42 4.98
CA PRO A 156 7.06 -8.14 6.19
C PRO A 156 7.89 -8.23 7.49
N TRP A 157 8.80 -9.18 7.57
CA TRP A 157 9.68 -9.35 8.75
C TRP A 157 10.81 -8.31 8.86
N ALA A 158 11.07 -7.56 7.79
CA ALA A 158 12.07 -6.48 7.73
C ALA A 158 11.43 -5.09 7.57
N ASP A 159 10.11 -5.00 7.55
CA ASP A 159 9.36 -3.74 7.38
C ASP A 159 9.20 -3.05 8.75
N PRO A 160 9.73 -1.81 8.93
CA PRO A 160 9.57 -1.06 10.17
C PRO A 160 8.12 -0.84 10.59
N ASP A 161 7.20 -0.58 9.64
CA ASP A 161 5.77 -0.38 9.96
C ASP A 161 5.15 -1.65 10.56
N VAL A 162 5.52 -2.83 10.03
CA VAL A 162 5.05 -4.11 10.57
C VAL A 162 5.58 -4.32 11.98
N ARG A 163 6.86 -3.99 12.22
CA ARG A 163 7.47 -4.07 13.54
C ARG A 163 6.78 -3.14 14.55
N GLU A 164 6.49 -1.90 14.13
CA GLU A 164 5.79 -0.92 14.96
C GLU A 164 4.40 -1.42 15.35
N VAL A 165 3.61 -1.92 14.40
CA VAL A 165 2.28 -2.47 14.68
C VAL A 165 2.33 -3.63 15.66
N VAL A 166 3.31 -4.56 15.50
CA VAL A 166 3.46 -5.68 16.44
C VAL A 166 3.90 -5.19 17.81
N SER A 167 4.81 -4.23 17.87
CA SER A 167 5.24 -3.60 19.13
C SER A 167 4.06 -2.94 19.86
N ASP A 168 3.22 -2.21 19.14
CA ASP A 168 2.02 -1.57 19.71
C ASP A 168 1.02 -2.59 20.26
N VAL A 169 0.80 -3.69 19.51
CA VAL A 169 -0.11 -4.78 19.96
C VAL A 169 0.40 -5.42 21.24
N LEU A 170 1.72 -5.52 21.41
CA LEU A 170 2.35 -6.11 22.58
C LEU A 170 2.58 -5.10 23.75
N THR A 171 2.24 -3.81 23.53
CA THR A 171 2.44 -2.79 24.55
C THR A 171 1.59 -3.08 25.79
N GLY A 172 2.24 -3.20 26.95
CA GLY A 172 1.60 -3.52 28.24
C GLY A 172 1.39 -5.01 28.49
N GLU A 173 1.73 -5.89 27.54
CA GLU A 173 1.63 -7.34 27.72
C GLU A 173 2.87 -7.89 28.45
N LEU A 174 2.73 -8.08 29.78
CA LEU A 174 3.83 -8.51 30.66
C LEU A 174 4.20 -10.00 30.50
N THR A 175 3.39 -10.79 29.82
CA THR A 175 3.64 -12.21 29.54
C THR A 175 4.70 -12.40 28.48
N VAL A 176 4.94 -11.37 27.63
CA VAL A 176 5.90 -11.41 26.55
C VAL A 176 7.16 -10.61 26.92
N ALA A 177 8.28 -11.31 27.03
CA ALA A 177 9.58 -10.68 27.31
C ALA A 177 10.22 -10.05 26.08
N ALA A 178 10.03 -10.67 24.90
CA ALA A 178 10.57 -10.18 23.62
C ALA A 178 9.79 -10.77 22.45
N PHE A 179 9.94 -10.16 21.27
CA PHE A 179 9.45 -10.73 20.02
C PHE A 179 10.46 -10.58 18.87
N GLU A 180 10.35 -11.48 17.91
CA GLU A 180 11.13 -11.45 16.69
C GLU A 180 10.21 -11.69 15.48
N LEU A 181 10.42 -10.94 14.40
CA LEU A 181 9.72 -11.12 13.13
C LEU A 181 10.57 -12.01 12.22
N ARG A 182 9.96 -13.07 11.68
CA ARG A 182 10.64 -14.06 10.84
C ARG A 182 9.87 -14.33 9.56
N PRO A 183 10.54 -14.84 8.51
CA PRO A 183 9.86 -15.30 7.30
C PRO A 183 8.80 -16.36 7.61
N GLY A 184 7.61 -16.22 7.01
CA GLY A 184 6.51 -17.18 7.15
C GLY A 184 6.58 -18.38 6.20
N GLY A 185 7.62 -18.45 5.37
CA GLY A 185 7.77 -19.51 4.37
C GLY A 185 6.78 -19.39 3.19
N ALA A 186 6.36 -20.53 2.66
CA ALA A 186 5.45 -20.57 1.51
C ALA A 186 3.99 -20.28 1.89
N GLU A 187 3.58 -20.63 3.09
CA GLU A 187 2.17 -20.63 3.51
C GLU A 187 1.73 -19.35 4.21
N ARG A 188 2.65 -18.59 4.82
CA ARG A 188 2.36 -17.40 5.61
C ARG A 188 3.20 -16.22 5.13
N ASP A 189 2.71 -15.01 5.38
CA ASP A 189 3.47 -13.80 5.09
C ASP A 189 4.48 -13.48 6.20
N LEU A 190 4.16 -13.86 7.44
CA LEU A 190 4.93 -13.48 8.62
C LEU A 190 4.82 -14.54 9.72
N VAL A 191 5.93 -14.80 10.41
CA VAL A 191 5.95 -15.46 11.70
C VAL A 191 6.35 -14.43 12.76
N ILE A 192 5.58 -14.35 13.85
CA ILE A 192 5.92 -13.58 15.04
C ILE A 192 6.33 -14.58 16.12
N ALA A 193 7.62 -14.63 16.43
CA ALA A 193 8.16 -15.46 17.49
C ALA A 193 8.12 -14.67 18.80
N LEU A 194 7.31 -15.11 19.76
CA LEU A 194 7.17 -14.52 21.09
C LEU A 194 8.02 -15.28 22.08
N THR A 195 8.87 -14.57 22.83
CA THR A 195 9.58 -15.11 23.99
C THR A 195 8.75 -14.85 25.23
N ILE A 196 8.31 -15.91 25.89
CA ILE A 196 7.47 -15.83 27.09
C ILE A 196 8.33 -15.54 28.32
N ALA A 197 7.87 -14.61 29.16
CA ALA A 197 8.56 -14.24 30.38
C ALA A 197 8.56 -15.41 31.38
N PRO A 198 9.66 -15.64 32.12
CA PRO A 198 9.79 -16.78 33.04
C PRO A 198 8.70 -16.85 34.13
N ASP A 199 8.22 -15.68 34.57
CA ASP A 199 7.21 -15.56 35.65
C ASP A 199 5.77 -15.72 35.14
N SER A 200 5.58 -16.20 33.93
CA SER A 200 4.26 -16.36 33.30
C SER A 200 3.66 -17.75 33.46
N ALA A 201 4.19 -18.55 34.42
CA ALA A 201 3.67 -19.87 34.72
C ALA A 201 2.18 -19.79 35.15
N GLY A 202 1.31 -20.56 34.48
CA GLY A 202 -0.13 -20.57 34.70
C GLY A 202 -0.96 -19.55 33.92
N ARG A 203 -0.36 -18.72 33.11
CA ARG A 203 -1.09 -17.84 32.15
C ARG A 203 -1.52 -18.60 30.92
N ASP A 204 -2.64 -18.17 30.32
CA ASP A 204 -3.11 -18.72 29.04
C ASP A 204 -2.30 -18.14 27.87
N VAL A 205 -1.14 -18.75 27.63
CA VAL A 205 -0.24 -18.34 26.53
C VAL A 205 -0.82 -18.66 25.15
N ALA A 206 -1.68 -19.69 25.06
CA ALA A 206 -2.33 -20.04 23.79
C ALA A 206 -3.43 -19.03 23.44
N GLY A 207 -4.21 -18.60 24.42
CA GLY A 207 -5.17 -17.51 24.28
C GLY A 207 -4.48 -16.21 23.86
N LEU A 208 -3.39 -15.84 24.53
CA LEU A 208 -2.57 -14.67 24.18
C LEU A 208 -2.08 -14.73 22.71
N ALA A 209 -1.56 -15.87 22.27
CA ALA A 209 -1.11 -16.02 20.87
C ALA A 209 -2.25 -15.77 19.88
N THR A 210 -3.44 -16.25 20.19
CA THR A 210 -4.65 -16.04 19.37
C THR A 210 -5.04 -14.56 19.33
N GLU A 211 -5.02 -13.88 20.48
CA GLU A 211 -5.34 -12.45 20.59
C GLU A 211 -4.34 -11.58 19.84
N VAL A 212 -3.05 -11.83 20.00
CA VAL A 212 -1.98 -11.12 19.28
C VAL A 212 -2.13 -11.33 17.77
N GLY A 213 -2.32 -12.57 17.31
CA GLY A 213 -2.52 -12.88 15.90
C GLY A 213 -3.73 -12.14 15.32
N SER A 214 -4.85 -12.14 16.04
CA SER A 214 -6.08 -11.44 15.64
C SER A 214 -5.89 -9.92 15.59
N ALA A 215 -5.25 -9.33 16.60
CA ALA A 215 -4.99 -7.89 16.65
C ALA A 215 -4.06 -7.42 15.52
N VAL A 216 -3.01 -8.19 15.23
CA VAL A 216 -2.11 -7.92 14.10
C VAL A 216 -2.84 -8.04 12.77
N MET A 217 -3.66 -9.08 12.58
CA MET A 217 -4.43 -9.27 11.35
C MET A 217 -5.51 -8.19 11.16
N THR A 218 -6.08 -7.65 12.23
CA THR A 218 -7.01 -6.52 12.15
C THR A 218 -6.34 -5.28 11.57
N ARG A 219 -5.08 -5.03 11.90
CA ARG A 219 -4.31 -3.86 11.41
C ARG A 219 -3.61 -4.10 10.07
N LEU A 220 -3.10 -5.30 9.84
CA LEU A 220 -2.23 -5.64 8.69
C LEU A 220 -2.84 -6.65 7.72
N GLY A 221 -4.06 -7.15 7.94
CA GLY A 221 -4.66 -8.19 7.11
C GLY A 221 -4.86 -7.79 5.64
N SER A 222 -4.97 -6.50 5.35
CA SER A 222 -4.99 -6.00 3.97
C SER A 222 -3.64 -6.20 3.23
N ARG A 223 -2.53 -6.31 3.99
CA ARG A 223 -1.16 -6.50 3.49
C ARG A 223 -0.71 -7.96 3.58
N LEU A 224 -1.11 -8.67 4.62
CA LEU A 224 -0.68 -10.03 4.96
C LEU A 224 -1.78 -11.05 4.59
N ARG A 225 -2.08 -11.19 3.30
CA ARG A 225 -3.20 -11.99 2.78
C ARG A 225 -3.06 -13.49 3.05
N ARG A 226 -1.82 -14.02 3.15
CA ARG A 226 -1.55 -15.41 3.54
C ARG A 226 -1.54 -15.60 5.06
N GLY A 227 -1.69 -14.51 5.81
CA GLY A 227 -1.82 -14.51 7.25
C GLY A 227 -0.50 -14.55 8.02
N VAL A 228 -0.65 -14.62 9.34
CA VAL A 228 0.42 -14.60 10.31
C VAL A 228 0.40 -15.90 11.12
N ALA A 229 1.57 -16.42 11.47
CA ALA A 229 1.70 -17.48 12.46
C ALA A 229 2.38 -16.92 13.73
N ILE A 230 1.92 -17.35 14.90
CA ILE A 230 2.54 -17.04 16.18
C ILE A 230 3.33 -18.24 16.65
N TRP A 231 4.59 -18.04 16.96
CA TRP A 231 5.46 -19.06 17.53
C TRP A 231 5.81 -18.69 18.98
N LEU A 232 5.69 -19.65 19.87
CA LEU A 232 5.91 -19.44 21.31
C LEU A 232 7.22 -20.12 21.68
N GLY A 233 8.17 -19.35 22.24
CA GLY A 233 9.42 -19.81 22.78
C GLY A 233 9.51 -19.47 24.27
N SER A 234 10.11 -20.36 25.05
CA SER A 234 10.47 -20.05 26.45
C SER A 234 11.76 -19.24 26.49
N GLY A 235 11.79 -18.15 27.24
CA GLY A 235 13.04 -17.47 27.61
C GLY A 235 13.91 -18.41 28.43
N THR A 236 15.15 -18.63 28.00
CA THR A 236 16.19 -19.31 28.81
C THR A 236 16.81 -18.34 29.77
#